data_5ec7acb176f7dc0e78790506185e557f
#
_entry.id   5ec7acb176f7dc0e78790506185e557f
#
_cell.length_a   1.000
_cell.length_b   1.000
_cell.length_c   1.000
_cell.angle_alpha   90.00
_cell.angle_beta   90.00
_cell.angle_gamma   90.00
#
_symmetry.space_group_name_H-M   'P 1'
#
loop_
_entity.id
_entity.type
_entity.pdbx_description
1 polymer ?
#
loop_
_entity_poly.entity_id
_entity_poly.type
_entity_poly.pdbx_seq_one_letter_code
_entity_poly.pdbx_strand_id
1 'polypeptide(L)'
;AGLVKPLPVSNSQRSNNNEKEKTLQDILPQIYQRIYQMSTELIEEYGYSPQEIEFTFESENPDDLYILQTRDLDMAASQPVEIFSIPIEQMKLAGRGLGIGGSAMNGRVAFDLKDIARLRKKYPDDMVILVRPDTVPDDISMIFETDGLLTGKGGATSHAAVTAVRLGITSVVNCTSLEVYEEKKICQLNNFTFQAGDEIAIDGNLGNVYKGHYPIESEQNYTDFRY
;
A
#
# COMPACT_ATOMS: atom_id res chain seq x y z
N ALA A 1 3.41 0.26 16.91
CA ALA A 1 4.34 0.11 15.79
C ALA A 1 3.82 0.99 14.63
N GLY A 2 4.68 1.56 13.81
CA GLY A 2 4.27 2.37 12.65
C GLY A 2 4.64 3.84 12.73
N LEU A 3 5.35 4.28 13.76
CA LEU A 3 5.80 5.66 13.91
C LEU A 3 7.24 5.91 13.37
N VAL A 4 7.94 4.86 12.95
CA VAL A 4 9.31 4.97 12.47
C VAL A 4 9.37 4.42 11.04
N LYS A 5 9.93 5.20 10.11
CA LYS A 5 10.23 4.72 8.76
C LYS A 5 11.26 3.58 8.90
N PRO A 6 10.98 2.37 8.41
CA PRO A 6 11.93 1.28 8.47
C PRO A 6 13.18 1.62 7.64
N LEU A 7 14.35 1.25 8.13
CA LEU A 7 15.58 1.34 7.37
C LEU A 7 15.69 0.14 6.41
N PRO A 8 16.27 0.32 5.23
CA PRO A 8 16.50 -0.79 4.32
C PRO A 8 17.51 -1.78 4.92
N VAL A 9 17.30 -3.06 4.65
CA VAL A 9 18.17 -4.14 5.13
C VAL A 9 19.43 -4.23 4.28
N SER A 10 19.30 -4.19 2.95
CA SER A 10 20.43 -4.27 2.02
C SER A 10 20.63 -2.96 1.24
N ASN A 11 21.81 -2.83 0.65
CA ASN A 11 22.16 -1.65 -0.15
C ASN A 11 21.32 -1.57 -1.45
N SER A 12 20.83 -2.70 -1.97
CA SER A 12 19.95 -2.76 -3.13
C SER A 12 18.55 -2.20 -2.85
N GLN A 13 18.15 -2.14 -1.58
CA GLN A 13 16.84 -1.62 -1.15
C GLN A 13 16.84 -0.10 -0.87
N ARG A 14 17.96 0.58 -1.09
CA ARG A 14 18.02 2.04 -0.91
C ARG A 14 17.08 2.74 -1.88
N SER A 15 16.32 3.70 -1.37
CA SER A 15 15.42 4.51 -2.18
C SER A 15 16.20 5.39 -3.17
N ASN A 16 15.93 5.27 -4.47
CA ASN A 16 16.40 6.16 -5.54
C ASN A 16 17.90 6.51 -5.50
N ASN A 17 18.79 5.52 -5.35
CA ASN A 17 20.24 5.74 -5.29
C ASN A 17 20.69 6.73 -4.17
N ASN A 18 19.93 6.83 -3.09
CA ASN A 18 20.32 7.66 -1.95
C ASN A 18 21.44 7.00 -1.15
N GLU A 19 22.70 7.19 -1.58
CA GLU A 19 23.89 6.65 -0.94
C GLU A 19 24.05 7.06 0.54
N LYS A 20 23.30 8.07 0.99
CA LYS A 20 23.31 8.54 2.38
C LYS A 20 22.37 7.76 3.29
N GLU A 21 21.46 6.97 2.73
CA GLU A 21 20.55 6.14 3.52
C GLU A 21 21.31 4.93 4.06
N LYS A 22 21.48 4.87 5.39
CA LYS A 22 22.15 3.75 6.05
C LYS A 22 21.28 2.51 6.01
N THR A 23 21.90 1.36 5.73
CA THR A 23 21.24 0.05 5.71
C THR A 23 21.73 -0.81 6.88
N LEU A 24 21.04 -1.91 7.17
CA LEU A 24 21.56 -2.90 8.14
C LEU A 24 22.92 -3.45 7.65
N GLN A 25 23.07 -3.66 6.34
CA GLN A 25 24.33 -4.10 5.73
C GLN A 25 25.50 -3.16 5.99
N ASP A 26 25.26 -1.83 6.05
CA ASP A 26 26.30 -0.86 6.36
C ASP A 26 26.64 -0.78 7.85
N ILE A 27 25.60 -0.86 8.69
CA ILE A 27 25.72 -0.61 10.13
C ILE A 27 26.21 -1.85 10.85
N LEU A 28 25.66 -3.03 10.49
CA LEU A 28 25.91 -4.32 11.13
C LEU A 28 26.17 -5.41 10.07
N PRO A 29 27.31 -5.34 9.35
CA PRO A 29 27.56 -6.24 8.21
C PRO A 29 27.62 -7.72 8.60
N GLN A 30 28.06 -8.05 9.82
CA GLN A 30 28.14 -9.45 10.27
C GLN A 30 26.73 -10.01 10.56
N ILE A 31 25.85 -9.22 11.18
CA ILE A 31 24.43 -9.59 11.39
C ILE A 31 23.73 -9.77 10.04
N TYR A 32 23.94 -8.81 9.12
CA TYR A 32 23.38 -8.91 7.77
C TYR A 32 23.84 -10.20 7.07
N GLN A 33 25.13 -10.51 7.14
CA GLN A 33 25.67 -11.71 6.50
C GLN A 33 25.13 -12.99 7.11
N ARG A 34 24.92 -13.02 8.41
CA ARG A 34 24.31 -14.17 9.10
C ARG A 34 22.87 -14.39 8.68
N ILE A 35 22.05 -13.33 8.61
CA ILE A 35 20.68 -13.40 8.13
C ILE A 35 20.64 -13.89 6.67
N TYR A 36 21.51 -13.36 5.82
CA TYR A 36 21.61 -13.76 4.42
C TYR A 36 21.94 -15.25 4.28
N GLN A 37 22.93 -15.74 5.03
CA GLN A 37 23.30 -17.16 5.04
C GLN A 37 22.12 -18.04 5.48
N MET A 38 21.47 -17.70 6.59
CA MET A 38 20.32 -18.47 7.09
C MET A 38 19.17 -18.49 6.09
N SER A 39 18.86 -17.38 5.46
CA SER A 39 17.82 -17.33 4.43
C SER A 39 18.16 -18.18 3.19
N THR A 40 19.43 -18.18 2.79
CA THR A 40 19.91 -19.01 1.69
C THR A 40 19.86 -20.50 2.04
N GLU A 41 20.30 -20.90 3.24
CA GLU A 41 20.20 -22.27 3.74
C GLU A 41 18.75 -22.78 3.72
N LEU A 42 17.79 -21.98 4.16
CA LEU A 42 16.37 -22.35 4.15
C LEU A 42 15.88 -22.69 2.73
N ILE A 43 16.29 -21.91 1.74
CA ILE A 43 15.86 -22.09 0.34
C ILE A 43 16.63 -23.23 -0.32
N GLU A 44 17.97 -23.22 -0.27
CA GLU A 44 18.83 -24.12 -1.05
C GLU A 44 18.97 -25.49 -0.42
N GLU A 45 19.07 -25.58 0.91
CA GLU A 45 19.28 -26.85 1.60
C GLU A 45 17.99 -27.51 2.05
N TYR A 46 17.03 -26.71 2.53
CA TYR A 46 15.77 -27.23 3.06
C TYR A 46 14.62 -27.15 2.05
N GLY A 47 14.82 -26.50 0.88
CA GLY A 47 13.84 -26.45 -0.19
C GLY A 47 12.58 -25.61 0.15
N TYR A 48 12.70 -24.67 1.07
CA TYR A 48 11.59 -23.79 1.40
C TYR A 48 11.38 -22.77 0.28
N SER A 49 10.15 -22.27 0.14
CA SER A 49 9.88 -21.05 -0.60
C SER A 49 10.59 -19.86 0.05
N PRO A 50 10.77 -18.73 -0.66
CA PRO A 50 11.30 -17.51 -0.04
C PRO A 50 10.57 -17.18 1.26
N GLN A 51 11.31 -16.78 2.29
CA GLN A 51 10.79 -16.59 3.64
C GLN A 51 10.75 -15.12 4.03
N GLU A 52 9.67 -14.71 4.68
CA GLU A 52 9.64 -13.52 5.52
C GLU A 52 10.15 -13.90 6.91
N ILE A 53 11.20 -13.22 7.37
CA ILE A 53 11.91 -13.56 8.61
C ILE A 53 11.79 -12.39 9.59
N GLU A 54 11.23 -12.65 10.76
CA GLU A 54 11.30 -11.74 11.91
C GLU A 54 12.48 -12.14 12.77
N PHE A 55 13.35 -11.19 13.08
CA PHE A 55 14.55 -11.42 13.88
C PHE A 55 14.84 -10.29 14.85
N THR A 56 15.66 -10.60 15.85
CA THR A 56 16.24 -9.62 16.76
C THR A 56 17.69 -10.01 17.06
N PHE A 57 18.45 -9.10 17.66
CA PHE A 57 19.83 -9.38 18.12
C PHE A 57 20.11 -8.60 19.39
N GLU A 58 20.92 -9.16 20.27
CA GLU A 58 21.28 -8.56 21.57
C GLU A 58 22.63 -7.81 21.49
N SER A 59 23.49 -8.16 20.54
CA SER A 59 24.78 -7.50 20.31
C SER A 59 25.14 -7.50 18.81
N GLU A 60 26.29 -6.94 18.46
CA GLU A 60 26.83 -7.00 17.09
C GLU A 60 27.42 -8.37 16.72
N ASN A 61 27.49 -9.29 17.71
CA ASN A 61 27.95 -10.66 17.48
C ASN A 61 26.87 -11.45 16.73
N PRO A 62 27.19 -12.11 15.58
CA PRO A 62 26.24 -12.93 14.83
C PRO A 62 25.62 -14.09 15.63
N ASP A 63 26.31 -14.56 16.68
CA ASP A 63 25.79 -15.63 17.55
C ASP A 63 24.67 -15.16 18.45
N ASP A 64 24.50 -13.84 18.63
CA ASP A 64 23.43 -13.22 19.39
C ASP A 64 22.23 -12.82 18.52
N LEU A 65 22.16 -13.34 17.31
CA LEU A 65 21.01 -13.22 16.41
C LEU A 65 19.96 -14.29 16.70
N TYR A 66 18.73 -13.85 16.88
CA TYR A 66 17.58 -14.73 17.17
C TYR A 66 16.53 -14.59 16.10
N ILE A 67 16.12 -15.69 15.50
CA ILE A 67 14.95 -15.76 14.63
C ILE A 67 13.73 -15.93 15.52
N LEU A 68 12.81 -14.99 15.42
CA LEU A 68 11.57 -14.99 16.19
C LEU A 68 10.46 -15.73 15.47
N GLN A 69 10.40 -15.54 14.15
CA GLN A 69 9.39 -16.17 13.29
C GLN A 69 9.91 -16.27 11.86
N THR A 70 9.54 -17.32 11.17
CA THR A 70 9.61 -17.42 9.71
C THR A 70 8.23 -17.80 9.18
N ARG A 71 7.89 -17.31 8.00
CA ARG A 71 6.72 -17.75 7.23
C ARG A 71 7.04 -17.68 5.75
N ASP A 72 6.37 -18.53 4.99
CA ASP A 72 6.49 -18.45 3.54
C ASP A 72 6.16 -17.03 3.10
N LEU A 73 7.08 -16.43 2.35
CA LEU A 73 6.78 -15.22 1.64
C LEU A 73 5.76 -15.65 0.59
N ASP A 74 4.50 -15.29 0.78
CA ASP A 74 3.48 -15.46 -0.25
C ASP A 74 3.95 -14.63 -1.46
N MET A 75 4.76 -15.30 -2.28
CA MET A 75 5.01 -14.88 -3.65
C MET A 75 3.71 -15.17 -4.42
N ALA A 76 2.59 -14.64 -3.94
CA ALA A 76 1.48 -14.36 -4.82
C ALA A 76 2.12 -13.63 -5.99
N ALA A 77 2.32 -14.36 -7.08
CA ALA A 77 3.12 -14.00 -8.26
C ALA A 77 3.03 -12.49 -8.41
N SER A 78 4.15 -11.79 -8.30
CA SER A 78 4.20 -10.34 -8.15
C SER A 78 3.17 -9.77 -9.11
N GLN A 79 1.99 -9.48 -8.59
CA GLN A 79 0.91 -8.93 -9.40
C GLN A 79 1.53 -7.67 -9.98
N PRO A 80 1.51 -7.47 -11.29
CA PRO A 80 2.07 -6.28 -11.87
C PRO A 80 1.48 -5.10 -11.12
N VAL A 81 2.35 -4.23 -10.62
CA VAL A 81 1.91 -3.03 -9.92
C VAL A 81 1.42 -2.06 -10.97
N GLU A 82 0.18 -1.67 -10.87
CA GLU A 82 -0.40 -0.63 -11.70
C GLU A 82 0.17 0.73 -11.27
N ILE A 83 0.71 1.47 -12.24
CA ILE A 83 1.24 2.84 -12.03
C ILE A 83 0.62 3.81 -13.02
N PHE A 84 0.54 5.08 -12.65
CA PHE A 84 0.14 6.10 -13.62
C PHE A 84 1.26 6.33 -14.63
N SER A 85 0.94 6.20 -15.92
CA SER A 85 1.92 6.30 -17.03
C SER A 85 2.24 7.74 -17.46
N ILE A 86 1.67 8.72 -16.77
CA ILE A 86 1.94 10.14 -17.03
C ILE A 86 2.63 10.81 -15.84
N PRO A 87 3.44 11.87 -16.06
CA PRO A 87 4.07 12.62 -14.99
C PRO A 87 3.06 13.19 -13.99
N ILE A 88 3.39 13.10 -12.70
CA ILE A 88 2.53 13.56 -11.59
C ILE A 88 2.15 15.03 -11.74
N GLU A 89 3.03 15.85 -12.32
CA GLU A 89 2.83 17.29 -12.54
C GLU A 89 1.71 17.59 -13.54
N GLN A 90 1.34 16.61 -14.36
CA GLN A 90 0.22 16.72 -15.31
C GLN A 90 -1.11 16.27 -14.70
N MET A 91 -1.08 15.72 -13.49
CA MET A 91 -2.26 15.23 -12.78
C MET A 91 -2.79 16.29 -11.81
N LYS A 92 -4.12 16.33 -11.63
CA LYS A 92 -4.78 17.27 -10.71
C LYS A 92 -4.75 16.71 -9.30
N LEU A 93 -3.66 16.92 -8.58
CA LEU A 93 -3.52 16.49 -7.19
C LEU A 93 -4.60 17.15 -6.32
N ALA A 94 -5.46 16.33 -5.74
CA ALA A 94 -6.54 16.75 -4.86
C ALA A 94 -6.18 16.64 -3.37
N GLY A 95 -5.44 15.58 -2.98
CA GLY A 95 -5.07 15.37 -1.59
C GLY A 95 -3.93 14.37 -1.44
N ARG A 96 -3.48 14.20 -0.18
CA ARG A 96 -2.45 13.22 0.18
C ARG A 96 -2.79 12.56 1.50
N GLY A 97 -2.50 11.28 1.59
CA GLY A 97 -2.62 10.46 2.78
C GLY A 97 -1.51 9.42 2.83
N LEU A 98 -1.77 8.32 3.49
CA LEU A 98 -0.91 7.16 3.55
C LEU A 98 -1.39 6.13 2.53
N GLY A 99 -0.55 5.78 1.57
CA GLY A 99 -0.83 4.76 0.56
C GLY A 99 -0.75 3.35 1.12
N ILE A 100 -1.64 2.49 0.66
CA ILE A 100 -1.74 1.07 1.03
C ILE A 100 -2.12 0.27 -0.22
N GLY A 101 -1.51 -0.91 -0.37
CA GLY A 101 -1.79 -1.81 -1.51
C GLY A 101 -0.91 -1.59 -2.73
N GLY A 102 -0.07 -0.53 -2.74
CA GLY A 102 1.05 -0.38 -3.69
C GLY A 102 0.69 -0.16 -5.16
N SER A 103 -0.58 0.04 -5.52
CA SER A 103 -1.03 0.19 -6.90
C SER A 103 -1.69 1.54 -7.16
N ALA A 104 -1.63 2.02 -8.40
CA ALA A 104 -2.45 3.10 -8.90
C ALA A 104 -3.84 2.58 -9.30
N MET A 105 -4.87 3.38 -9.10
CA MET A 105 -6.24 3.00 -9.44
C MET A 105 -7.05 4.23 -9.87
N ASN A 106 -7.82 4.06 -10.95
CA ASN A 106 -8.92 4.95 -11.29
C ASN A 106 -10.23 4.34 -10.82
N GLY A 107 -11.16 5.17 -10.39
CA GLY A 107 -12.49 4.67 -10.01
C GLY A 107 -13.51 5.78 -9.84
N ARG A 108 -14.70 5.38 -9.42
CA ARG A 108 -15.81 6.28 -9.13
C ARG A 108 -16.09 6.36 -7.64
N VAL A 109 -16.32 7.57 -7.16
CA VAL A 109 -16.62 7.85 -5.76
C VAL A 109 -17.95 7.22 -5.36
N ALA A 110 -17.93 6.45 -4.26
CA ALA A 110 -19.12 5.94 -3.57
C ALA A 110 -19.04 6.24 -2.08
N PHE A 111 -20.17 6.43 -1.43
CA PHE A 111 -20.25 6.72 0.00
C PHE A 111 -20.96 5.61 0.79
N ASP A 112 -21.74 4.76 0.13
CA ASP A 112 -22.44 3.64 0.75
C ASP A 112 -22.75 2.51 -0.24
N LEU A 113 -23.34 1.42 0.26
CA LEU A 113 -23.73 0.25 -0.54
C LEU A 113 -24.70 0.58 -1.67
N LYS A 114 -25.58 1.59 -1.50
CA LYS A 114 -26.52 1.99 -2.55
C LYS A 114 -25.80 2.66 -3.71
N ASP A 115 -24.80 3.48 -3.41
CA ASP A 115 -23.95 4.10 -4.43
C ASP A 115 -23.17 3.02 -5.17
N ILE A 116 -22.53 2.08 -4.43
CA ILE A 116 -21.77 0.98 -5.02
C ILE A 116 -22.65 0.18 -5.99
N ALA A 117 -23.79 -0.30 -5.53
CA ALA A 117 -24.72 -1.07 -6.37
C ALA A 117 -25.19 -0.30 -7.62
N ARG A 118 -25.48 0.99 -7.46
CA ARG A 118 -25.88 1.86 -8.57
C ARG A 118 -24.76 2.04 -9.59
N LEU A 119 -23.52 2.25 -9.12
CA LEU A 119 -22.36 2.46 -9.97
C LEU A 119 -21.97 1.18 -10.72
N ARG A 120 -21.94 0.04 -10.03
CA ARG A 120 -21.71 -1.27 -10.66
C ARG A 120 -22.71 -1.56 -11.80
N LYS A 121 -23.98 -1.17 -11.62
CA LYS A 121 -25.01 -1.33 -12.66
C LYS A 121 -24.83 -0.35 -13.82
N LYS A 122 -24.44 0.90 -13.54
CA LYS A 122 -24.35 1.96 -14.55
C LYS A 122 -23.03 1.94 -15.31
N TYR A 123 -21.97 1.55 -14.64
CA TYR A 123 -20.59 1.53 -15.13
C TYR A 123 -19.94 0.20 -14.74
N PRO A 124 -20.30 -0.91 -15.39
CA PRO A 124 -19.87 -2.26 -14.97
C PRO A 124 -18.35 -2.48 -15.06
N ASP A 125 -17.68 -1.74 -15.93
CA ASP A 125 -16.24 -1.86 -16.15
C ASP A 125 -15.41 -0.89 -15.31
N ASP A 126 -16.05 0.06 -14.62
CA ASP A 126 -15.35 1.04 -13.79
C ASP A 126 -15.19 0.50 -12.36
N MET A 127 -14.01 0.74 -11.80
CA MET A 127 -13.76 0.47 -10.39
C MET A 127 -14.52 1.44 -9.49
N VAL A 128 -14.82 1.02 -8.27
CA VAL A 128 -15.55 1.83 -7.28
C VAL A 128 -14.65 2.07 -6.08
N ILE A 129 -14.48 3.34 -5.71
CA ILE A 129 -13.69 3.78 -4.56
C ILE A 129 -14.63 4.27 -3.47
N LEU A 130 -14.64 3.56 -2.34
CA LEU A 130 -15.40 3.95 -1.16
C LEU A 130 -14.71 5.11 -0.45
N VAL A 131 -15.46 6.17 -0.16
CA VAL A 131 -14.95 7.36 0.54
C VAL A 131 -15.63 7.49 1.90
N ARG A 132 -14.82 7.49 2.97
CA ARG A 132 -15.30 7.58 4.36
C ARG A 132 -14.55 8.64 5.15
N PRO A 133 -15.18 9.32 6.13
CA PRO A 133 -14.47 10.21 7.03
C PRO A 133 -13.49 9.45 7.94
N ASP A 134 -13.91 8.29 8.37
CA ASP A 134 -13.18 7.29 9.16
C ASP A 134 -13.81 5.93 8.87
N THR A 135 -13.20 4.84 9.29
CA THR A 135 -13.78 3.51 9.16
C THR A 135 -14.13 2.94 10.51
N VAL A 136 -15.32 2.40 10.59
CA VAL A 136 -15.84 1.67 11.74
C VAL A 136 -16.02 0.18 11.37
N PRO A 137 -16.12 -0.73 12.36
CA PRO A 137 -16.31 -2.16 12.07
C PRO A 137 -17.49 -2.47 11.14
N ASP A 138 -18.54 -1.66 11.18
CA ASP A 138 -19.73 -1.83 10.33
C ASP A 138 -19.46 -1.51 8.85
N ASP A 139 -18.39 -0.79 8.54
CA ASP A 139 -17.99 -0.48 7.16
C ASP A 139 -17.36 -1.68 6.42
N ILE A 140 -17.02 -2.76 7.14
CA ILE A 140 -16.34 -3.93 6.56
C ILE A 140 -17.14 -4.49 5.39
N SER A 141 -18.46 -4.57 5.50
CA SER A 141 -19.32 -5.07 4.41
C SER A 141 -19.23 -4.21 3.15
N MET A 142 -19.06 -2.89 3.30
CA MET A 142 -18.89 -1.97 2.18
C MET A 142 -17.50 -2.12 1.54
N ILE A 143 -16.47 -2.34 2.37
CA ILE A 143 -15.11 -2.53 1.89
C ILE A 143 -15.01 -3.79 1.01
N PHE A 144 -15.70 -4.87 1.35
CA PHE A 144 -15.75 -6.08 0.53
C PHE A 144 -16.38 -5.88 -0.86
N GLU A 145 -17.24 -4.89 -1.00
CA GLU A 145 -17.99 -4.61 -2.26
C GLU A 145 -17.29 -3.55 -3.13
N THR A 146 -16.11 -3.05 -2.70
CA THR A 146 -15.36 -1.98 -3.39
C THR A 146 -14.00 -2.45 -3.88
N ASP A 147 -13.42 -1.70 -4.82
CA ASP A 147 -12.11 -1.97 -5.39
C ASP A 147 -11.04 -1.07 -4.76
N GLY A 148 -11.44 0.06 -4.19
CA GLY A 148 -10.56 1.02 -3.54
C GLY A 148 -11.17 1.69 -2.33
N LEU A 149 -10.30 2.23 -1.47
CA LEU A 149 -10.72 2.91 -0.24
C LEU A 149 -9.98 4.24 -0.05
N LEU A 150 -10.72 5.29 0.29
CA LEU A 150 -10.16 6.59 0.67
C LEU A 150 -10.75 7.04 2.01
N THR A 151 -9.90 7.32 3.01
CA THR A 151 -10.36 7.78 4.32
C THR A 151 -9.67 9.05 4.79
N GLY A 152 -10.41 9.90 5.51
CA GLY A 152 -9.88 11.11 6.12
C GLY A 152 -9.04 10.84 7.36
N LYS A 153 -9.37 9.80 8.09
CA LYS A 153 -8.70 9.35 9.31
C LYS A 153 -8.21 7.91 9.19
N GLY A 154 -7.49 7.46 10.20
CA GLY A 154 -6.95 6.11 10.28
C GLY A 154 -5.47 6.07 9.93
N GLY A 155 -4.70 5.22 10.62
CA GLY A 155 -3.28 4.96 10.33
C GLY A 155 -3.08 3.63 9.61
N ALA A 156 -1.83 3.29 9.31
CA ALA A 156 -1.48 1.99 8.69
C ALA A 156 -1.95 0.76 9.49
N THR A 157 -2.17 0.92 10.79
CA THR A 157 -2.68 -0.11 11.70
C THR A 157 -4.18 0.02 11.98
N SER A 158 -4.88 0.93 11.30
CA SER A 158 -6.34 1.05 11.44
C SER A 158 -7.03 -0.20 10.90
N HIS A 159 -8.24 -0.45 11.37
CA HIS A 159 -9.05 -1.60 10.94
C HIS A 159 -9.24 -1.61 9.41
N ALA A 160 -9.45 -0.44 8.81
CA ALA A 160 -9.55 -0.26 7.37
C ALA A 160 -8.28 -0.65 6.63
N ALA A 161 -7.14 -0.13 7.09
CA ALA A 161 -5.85 -0.40 6.48
C ALA A 161 -5.51 -1.89 6.52
N VAL A 162 -5.69 -2.54 7.67
CA VAL A 162 -5.46 -3.99 7.82
C VAL A 162 -6.40 -4.80 6.93
N THR A 163 -7.67 -4.41 6.86
CA THR A 163 -8.66 -5.09 6.00
C THR A 163 -8.33 -4.89 4.52
N ALA A 164 -7.99 -3.67 4.11
CA ALA A 164 -7.61 -3.35 2.73
C ALA A 164 -6.37 -4.17 2.27
N VAL A 165 -5.33 -4.27 3.12
CA VAL A 165 -4.16 -5.11 2.84
C VAL A 165 -4.56 -6.57 2.63
N ARG A 166 -5.39 -7.12 3.53
CA ARG A 166 -5.82 -8.53 3.44
C ARG A 166 -6.64 -8.83 2.19
N LEU A 167 -7.39 -7.84 1.71
CA LEU A 167 -8.22 -7.97 0.51
C LEU A 167 -7.48 -7.58 -0.78
N GLY A 168 -6.24 -7.08 -0.69
CA GLY A 168 -5.50 -6.58 -1.83
C GLY A 168 -6.11 -5.30 -2.44
N ILE A 169 -6.84 -4.51 -1.64
CA ILE A 169 -7.54 -3.30 -2.08
C ILE A 169 -6.60 -2.10 -2.03
N THR A 170 -6.44 -1.42 -3.15
CA THR A 170 -5.70 -0.14 -3.22
C THR A 170 -6.37 0.91 -2.35
N SER A 171 -5.62 1.54 -1.45
CA SER A 171 -6.21 2.47 -0.50
C SER A 171 -5.31 3.67 -0.21
N VAL A 172 -5.94 4.80 0.10
CA VAL A 172 -5.30 5.97 0.70
C VAL A 172 -6.03 6.29 1.99
N VAL A 173 -5.33 6.15 3.12
CA VAL A 173 -5.89 6.42 4.45
C VAL A 173 -5.21 7.65 5.07
N ASN A 174 -5.81 8.19 6.13
CA ASN A 174 -5.30 9.39 6.81
C ASN A 174 -5.12 10.60 5.87
N CYS A 175 -6.02 10.76 4.91
CA CYS A 175 -6.04 11.94 4.06
C CYS A 175 -6.70 13.11 4.82
N THR A 176 -5.91 13.82 5.62
CA THR A 176 -6.40 14.80 6.60
C THR A 176 -7.13 16.01 5.98
N SER A 177 -6.94 16.24 4.68
CA SER A 177 -7.67 17.27 3.92
C SER A 177 -9.04 16.79 3.41
N LEU A 178 -9.42 15.53 3.68
CA LEU A 178 -10.70 14.96 3.25
C LEU A 178 -11.80 15.31 4.26
N GLU A 179 -12.81 16.03 3.78
CA GLU A 179 -14.07 16.27 4.48
C GLU A 179 -15.20 15.54 3.77
N VAL A 180 -15.91 14.66 4.49
CA VAL A 180 -16.98 13.84 3.92
C VAL A 180 -18.33 14.25 4.52
N TYR A 181 -19.27 14.55 3.64
CA TYR A 181 -20.65 14.90 3.97
C TYR A 181 -21.58 13.77 3.52
N GLU A 182 -21.66 12.74 4.33
CA GLU A 182 -22.29 11.46 3.97
C GLU A 182 -23.78 11.61 3.55
N GLU A 183 -24.53 12.42 4.29
CA GLU A 183 -25.95 12.68 3.97
C GLU A 183 -26.13 13.36 2.62
N LYS A 184 -25.20 14.20 2.23
CA LYS A 184 -25.23 14.93 0.94
C LYS A 184 -24.60 14.14 -0.21
N LYS A 185 -23.94 13.01 0.09
CA LYS A 185 -23.19 12.21 -0.90
C LYS A 185 -22.14 13.04 -1.64
N ILE A 186 -21.41 13.86 -0.91
CA ILE A 186 -20.30 14.66 -1.41
C ILE A 186 -19.11 14.58 -0.48
N CYS A 187 -17.91 14.73 -1.02
CA CYS A 187 -16.73 15.00 -0.24
C CYS A 187 -15.92 16.15 -0.82
N GLN A 188 -15.12 16.77 0.02
CA GLN A 188 -14.23 17.85 -0.35
C GLN A 188 -12.80 17.48 -0.01
N LEU A 189 -11.91 17.69 -0.95
CA LEU A 189 -10.48 17.49 -0.84
C LEU A 189 -9.78 18.77 -1.28
N ASN A 190 -9.31 19.57 -0.33
CA ASN A 190 -8.80 20.91 -0.59
C ASN A 190 -9.81 21.73 -1.45
N ASN A 191 -9.39 22.14 -2.66
CA ASN A 191 -10.22 22.93 -3.57
C ASN A 191 -11.14 22.10 -4.49
N PHE A 192 -11.16 20.78 -4.33
CA PHE A 192 -11.94 19.89 -5.18
C PHE A 192 -13.14 19.31 -4.43
N THR A 193 -14.29 19.35 -5.07
CA THR A 193 -15.50 18.68 -4.59
C THR A 193 -15.80 17.48 -5.48
N PHE A 194 -16.20 16.39 -4.87
CA PHE A 194 -16.60 15.15 -5.54
C PHE A 194 -17.99 14.73 -5.07
N GLN A 195 -18.79 14.26 -6.01
CA GLN A 195 -20.11 13.64 -5.76
C GLN A 195 -20.04 12.15 -6.02
N ALA A 196 -21.04 11.42 -5.55
CA ALA A 196 -21.15 9.99 -5.87
C ALA A 196 -21.23 9.76 -7.39
N GLY A 197 -20.28 9.00 -7.92
CA GLY A 197 -20.10 8.72 -9.34
C GLY A 197 -19.06 9.56 -10.06
N ASP A 198 -18.50 10.60 -9.42
CA ASP A 198 -17.38 11.36 -9.99
C ASP A 198 -16.13 10.50 -10.12
N GLU A 199 -15.31 10.82 -11.13
CA GLU A 199 -14.03 10.15 -11.35
C GLU A 199 -12.98 10.65 -10.36
N ILE A 200 -12.29 9.69 -9.76
CA ILE A 200 -11.20 9.91 -8.83
C ILE A 200 -10.11 8.87 -9.08
N ALA A 201 -8.87 9.27 -8.89
CA ALA A 201 -7.73 8.37 -9.00
C ALA A 201 -6.94 8.38 -7.68
N ILE A 202 -6.51 7.21 -7.24
CA ILE A 202 -5.73 7.02 -6.01
C ILE A 202 -4.44 6.26 -6.31
N ASP A 203 -3.39 6.59 -5.58
CA ASP A 203 -2.09 5.95 -5.64
C ASP A 203 -1.78 5.29 -4.30
N GLY A 204 -1.91 3.99 -4.24
CA GLY A 204 -1.67 3.20 -3.04
C GLY A 204 -0.18 3.08 -2.67
N ASN A 205 0.74 3.51 -3.53
CA ASN A 205 2.16 3.55 -3.25
C ASN A 205 2.58 4.92 -2.65
N LEU A 206 2.22 6.01 -3.34
CA LEU A 206 2.60 7.36 -2.92
C LEU A 206 1.62 8.01 -1.94
N GLY A 207 0.41 7.47 -1.80
CA GLY A 207 -0.65 8.05 -0.98
C GLY A 207 -1.29 9.29 -1.59
N ASN A 208 -1.17 9.50 -2.89
CA ASN A 208 -1.74 10.63 -3.59
C ASN A 208 -3.17 10.35 -4.03
N VAL A 209 -3.99 11.41 -4.05
CA VAL A 209 -5.36 11.40 -4.56
C VAL A 209 -5.49 12.47 -5.65
N TYR A 210 -6.04 12.12 -6.80
CA TYR A 210 -6.16 12.99 -7.96
C TYR A 210 -7.61 13.10 -8.42
N LYS A 211 -7.98 14.26 -8.96
CA LYS A 211 -9.28 14.45 -9.62
C LYS A 211 -9.20 14.04 -11.08
N GLY A 212 -10.06 13.13 -11.50
CA GLY A 212 -10.18 12.66 -12.88
C GLY A 212 -9.74 11.22 -13.06
N HIS A 213 -9.53 10.85 -14.32
CA HIS A 213 -9.12 9.54 -14.77
C HIS A 213 -7.83 9.66 -15.56
N TYR A 214 -6.85 8.80 -15.31
CA TYR A 214 -5.51 8.88 -15.89
C TYR A 214 -5.06 7.54 -16.45
N PRO A 215 -4.25 7.53 -17.51
CA PRO A 215 -3.71 6.30 -18.06
C PRO A 215 -2.90 5.53 -17.00
N ILE A 216 -3.10 4.23 -16.95
CA ILE A 216 -2.38 3.30 -16.08
C ILE A 216 -1.63 2.31 -16.96
N GLU A 217 -0.44 1.94 -16.53
CA GLU A 217 0.34 0.85 -17.09
C GLU A 217 0.76 -0.14 -16.00
N SER A 218 0.91 -1.39 -16.39
CA SER A 218 1.38 -2.43 -15.49
C SER A 218 2.90 -2.46 -15.50
N GLU A 219 3.52 -2.12 -14.38
CA GLU A 219 4.94 -2.29 -14.16
C GLU A 219 5.17 -3.66 -13.52
N GLN A 220 5.86 -4.54 -14.24
CA GLN A 220 6.36 -5.76 -13.61
C GLN A 220 7.48 -5.34 -12.66
N ASN A 221 7.18 -5.32 -11.37
CA ASN A 221 8.23 -5.27 -10.35
C ASN A 221 9.02 -6.57 -10.43
N TYR A 222 9.99 -6.59 -11.35
CA TYR A 222 11.12 -7.46 -11.16
C TYR A 222 11.85 -6.93 -9.93
N THR A 223 11.48 -7.38 -8.75
CA THR A 223 12.44 -7.46 -7.66
C THR A 223 13.51 -8.39 -8.18
N ASP A 224 14.50 -7.80 -8.83
CA ASP A 224 15.69 -8.49 -9.32
C ASP A 224 16.46 -8.96 -8.07
N PHE A 225 15.98 -10.03 -7.45
CA PHE A 225 16.80 -10.85 -6.58
C PHE A 225 17.77 -11.58 -7.50
N ARG A 226 18.75 -10.85 -8.05
CA ARG A 226 19.94 -11.50 -8.57
C ARG A 226 20.72 -11.97 -7.37
N TYR A 227 20.75 -13.28 -7.23
CA TYR A 227 21.62 -14.03 -6.36
C TYR A 227 23.10 -13.66 -6.58
#